data_c27d9485cc736a86a81b67b75c71f5e1
#
_entry.id   c27d9485cc736a86a81b67b75c71f5e1
#
_cell.length_a   1.000
_cell.length_b   1.000
_cell.length_c   1.000
_cell.angle_alpha   90.00
_cell.angle_beta   90.00
_cell.angle_gamma   90.00
#
_symmetry.space_group_name_H-M   'P 1'
#
loop_
_entity.id
_entity.type
_entity.pdbx_description
1 polymer ?
#
loop_
_entity_poly.entity_id
_entity_poly.type
_entity_poly.pdbx_seq_one_letter_code
_entity_poly.pdbx_strand_id
1 'polypeptide(L)'
;MVNYQSWSFSKIELINDQELKGFSFIESWTQNLLFWNQVTIENYNLLTTTKPVSTSLTELGISVTGDNTVLVTYKWESLLSKLIAQVGYIIIFIIILYVGMRFIMPKGWNNLFWVKVWKENKKSESKTTFSDIAGMDEVKNELIEIVDYLKNPKKYEKLGVRPPKWVLLYGAPGGGKTLLARAVAGEADVAFFSTAGSEFMEMLVGLGAAKVRKLFEQAKTAGKAIIFIDEIDAIGKRRGSWYTWGHQEQEQTLNQILTEMDGFDQSTNIIVIAATNRPDTLDPALLRAGRFDRKVLVSAPTYEERIQIFNYYLKNKKLDQKVSIESLARRTSGLVGADIENIVNEATLQVAKDDRSILTIQDFEYALEKVIMWPEKKVKTTKEKEKKLVAYHELGHAVTGHLLENADPVEKISIVRRGQALWVTWTTPEEDKNLYSKAKFLDELVTLLWGRAAEEVFFGKDEITTGASNDFQRATAIVKNMILRYGMDEDFGPINYLKDSEEQAFTNPYSEKMAELLDQKIKNYLENAYTKAKTILIENKDLIEKMCKILLEKEYLSSEEFIQMMNGDITAELPNTNKKTKKEKTE
;
A
#
# COMPACT_ATOMS: atom_id res chain seq x y z
N MET A 1 66.30 19.73 9.45
CA MET A 1 67.05 20.83 8.77
C MET A 1 67.53 20.31 7.43
N VAL A 2 66.92 20.77 6.36
CA VAL A 2 67.35 20.43 5.00
C VAL A 2 68.53 21.35 4.71
N ASN A 3 69.63 20.76 4.27
CA ASN A 3 70.86 21.50 4.05
C ASN A 3 70.78 22.23 2.70
N TYR A 4 70.52 23.52 2.71
CA TYR A 4 70.26 24.36 1.53
C TYR A 4 71.52 24.86 0.81
N GLN A 5 72.68 24.41 1.21
CA GLN A 5 74.00 24.89 0.68
C GLN A 5 74.30 24.54 -0.79
N SER A 6 73.40 23.76 -1.45
CA SER A 6 73.65 23.33 -2.84
C SER A 6 72.62 23.89 -3.86
N TRP A 7 71.79 24.84 -3.49
CA TRP A 7 70.72 25.33 -4.37
C TRP A 7 71.03 26.78 -4.84
N SER A 8 71.09 26.98 -6.13
CA SER A 8 71.11 28.31 -6.73
C SER A 8 69.69 28.76 -7.07
N PHE A 9 69.27 29.86 -6.47
CA PHE A 9 67.99 30.48 -6.78
C PHE A 9 68.18 31.57 -7.82
N SER A 10 67.38 31.54 -8.91
CA SER A 10 67.38 32.59 -9.94
C SER A 10 66.43 33.74 -9.59
N LYS A 11 65.48 33.50 -8.73
CA LYS A 11 64.51 34.51 -8.29
C LYS A 11 64.02 34.19 -6.89
N ILE A 12 63.94 35.19 -6.02
CA ILE A 12 63.25 35.08 -4.71
C ILE A 12 62.15 36.12 -4.66
N GLU A 13 60.90 35.67 -4.34
CA GLU A 13 59.79 36.53 -4.20
C GLU A 13 59.31 36.56 -2.74
N LEU A 14 59.26 37.77 -2.15
CA LEU A 14 58.79 37.99 -0.78
C LEU A 14 57.27 38.31 -0.83
N ILE A 15 56.49 37.52 -0.16
CA ILE A 15 55.01 37.68 -0.20
C ILE A 15 54.50 38.54 0.96
N ASN A 16 55.14 38.49 2.12
CA ASN A 16 54.96 39.38 3.26
C ASN A 16 56.17 39.19 4.22
N ASP A 17 56.23 39.93 5.31
CA ASP A 17 57.41 39.94 6.23
C ASP A 17 57.73 38.57 6.89
N GLN A 18 56.94 37.55 6.61
CA GLN A 18 57.04 36.22 7.23
C GLN A 18 57.12 35.04 6.24
N GLU A 19 56.92 35.26 4.94
CA GLU A 19 56.99 34.19 3.93
C GLU A 19 57.96 34.51 2.81
N LEU A 20 58.89 33.61 2.60
CA LEU A 20 59.96 33.72 1.56
C LEU A 20 59.77 32.52 0.59
N LYS A 21 59.55 32.82 -0.69
CA LYS A 21 59.46 31.79 -1.75
C LYS A 21 60.64 31.89 -2.66
N GLY A 22 61.42 30.83 -2.74
CA GLY A 22 62.60 30.74 -3.63
C GLY A 22 62.27 29.86 -4.85
N PHE A 23 62.63 30.36 -6.03
CA PHE A 23 62.45 29.66 -7.30
C PHE A 23 63.80 29.37 -7.95
N SER A 24 64.08 28.08 -8.28
CA SER A 24 65.21 27.73 -9.14
C SER A 24 64.72 27.38 -10.55
N PHE A 25 65.32 27.98 -11.59
CA PHE A 25 64.97 27.61 -12.97
C PHE A 25 65.75 26.36 -13.37
N ILE A 26 65.04 25.29 -13.75
CA ILE A 26 65.61 24.18 -14.52
C ILE A 26 64.89 24.18 -15.85
N GLU A 27 65.65 24.22 -16.95
CA GLU A 27 65.14 24.20 -18.33
C GLU A 27 64.51 22.88 -18.67
N SER A 28 63.22 22.72 -18.37
CA SER A 28 62.37 21.76 -19.07
C SER A 28 60.91 22.17 -18.96
N TRP A 29 60.40 22.72 -20.06
CA TRP A 29 58.99 23.01 -20.23
C TRP A 29 58.24 21.73 -20.55
N THR A 30 57.39 21.25 -19.66
CA THR A 30 56.30 20.38 -20.04
C THR A 30 54.99 21.12 -19.76
N GLN A 31 54.28 21.46 -20.85
CA GLN A 31 52.97 22.04 -20.82
C GLN A 31 51.98 21.01 -20.26
N ASN A 32 51.28 21.34 -19.20
CA ASN A 32 49.89 20.89 -19.00
C ASN A 32 49.07 22.06 -18.47
N LEU A 33 48.40 22.69 -19.39
CA LEU A 33 47.27 23.59 -19.14
C LEU A 33 46.12 22.77 -18.63
N LEU A 34 45.63 23.03 -17.45
CA LEU A 34 44.21 23.08 -17.08
C LEU A 34 44.11 23.08 -15.55
N PHE A 35 43.61 24.16 -15.06
CA PHE A 35 43.20 24.52 -13.69
C PHE A 35 44.04 25.62 -13.03
N TRP A 36 43.41 26.74 -12.97
CA TRP A 36 43.84 27.93 -12.23
C TRP A 36 43.94 27.61 -10.73
N ASN A 37 45.08 27.39 -10.22
CA ASN A 37 45.54 27.59 -8.83
C ASN A 37 46.65 26.64 -8.33
N GLN A 38 47.07 25.69 -9.14
CA GLN A 38 48.30 24.92 -8.82
C GLN A 38 49.04 24.62 -10.11
N VAL A 39 50.01 25.44 -10.42
CA VAL A 39 51.06 25.04 -11.36
C VAL A 39 52.01 24.15 -10.53
N THR A 40 51.77 22.86 -10.53
CA THR A 40 52.72 21.89 -10.05
C THR A 40 53.80 21.75 -11.12
N ILE A 41 54.84 22.52 -11.03
CA ILE A 41 56.02 22.30 -11.85
C ILE A 41 56.83 21.23 -11.11
N GLU A 42 56.88 20.04 -11.68
CA GLU A 42 57.73 18.96 -11.17
C GLU A 42 59.21 19.39 -11.22
N ASN A 43 59.70 20.10 -10.30
CA ASN A 43 61.11 20.45 -10.04
C ASN A 43 61.27 21.82 -9.36
N TYR A 44 60.22 22.35 -8.71
CA TYR A 44 60.39 23.50 -7.83
C TYR A 44 60.45 23.05 -6.37
N ASN A 45 61.55 23.44 -5.71
CA ASN A 45 61.58 23.35 -4.27
C ASN A 45 61.08 24.67 -3.68
N LEU A 46 59.83 24.61 -3.14
CA LEU A 46 59.24 25.75 -2.44
C LEU A 46 59.77 25.79 -1.03
N LEU A 47 60.49 26.82 -0.72
CA LEU A 47 60.99 27.11 0.62
C LEU A 47 60.07 28.13 1.27
N THR A 48 59.30 27.69 2.29
CA THR A 48 58.56 28.61 3.15
C THR A 48 59.22 28.70 4.50
N THR A 49 59.49 29.91 4.97
CA THR A 49 60.01 30.15 6.32
C THR A 49 59.15 31.14 7.07
N THR A 50 58.91 30.86 8.33
CA THR A 50 58.15 31.72 9.24
C THR A 50 59.00 32.72 10.00
N LYS A 51 60.30 32.77 9.70
CA LYS A 51 61.23 33.73 10.36
C LYS A 51 61.24 35.11 9.66
N PRO A 52 61.46 36.20 10.38
CA PRO A 52 61.62 37.53 9.79
C PRO A 52 62.64 37.55 8.67
N VAL A 53 62.37 38.23 7.57
CA VAL A 53 63.14 38.24 6.34
C VAL A 53 64.63 38.68 6.57
N SER A 54 64.83 39.62 7.48
CA SER A 54 66.16 40.13 7.80
C SER A 54 67.10 39.10 8.42
N THR A 55 66.63 38.13 9.15
CA THR A 55 67.39 37.03 9.75
C THR A 55 67.47 35.80 8.86
N SER A 56 66.53 35.62 7.98
CA SER A 56 66.41 34.40 7.17
C SER A 56 67.38 34.38 5.99
N LEU A 57 67.66 35.51 5.35
CA LEU A 57 68.55 35.57 4.19
C LEU A 57 70.03 35.35 4.58
N THR A 58 70.48 35.88 5.70
CA THR A 58 71.82 35.68 6.21
C THR A 58 72.07 34.28 6.78
N GLU A 59 71.10 33.71 7.45
CA GLU A 59 71.10 32.30 7.95
C GLU A 59 71.08 31.26 6.83
N LEU A 60 70.51 31.60 5.69
CA LEU A 60 70.50 30.76 4.50
C LEU A 60 71.72 30.92 3.61
N GLY A 61 72.68 31.80 3.97
CA GLY A 61 73.90 32.01 3.22
C GLY A 61 73.68 32.75 1.88
N ILE A 62 72.57 33.45 1.71
CA ILE A 62 72.28 34.18 0.49
C ILE A 62 72.84 35.58 0.61
N SER A 63 73.90 35.87 -0.17
CA SER A 63 74.49 37.21 -0.27
C SER A 63 73.66 38.11 -1.17
N VAL A 64 73.36 39.30 -0.66
CA VAL A 64 72.57 40.32 -1.40
C VAL A 64 73.48 41.29 -2.13
N THR A 65 74.82 41.17 -1.95
CA THR A 65 75.82 42.05 -2.53
C THR A 65 76.94 41.24 -3.17
N GLY A 66 77.26 41.47 -4.46
CA GLY A 66 78.35 40.83 -5.23
C GLY A 66 77.92 40.49 -6.67
N ASP A 67 78.85 39.94 -7.47
CA ASP A 67 78.61 39.64 -8.91
C ASP A 67 77.57 38.59 -9.19
N ASN A 68 77.07 37.92 -8.15
CA ASN A 68 75.92 36.95 -8.23
C ASN A 68 74.75 37.46 -7.38
N THR A 69 74.22 38.63 -7.67
CA THR A 69 73.04 39.19 -6.99
C THR A 69 71.76 38.51 -7.41
N VAL A 70 71.05 37.90 -6.45
CA VAL A 70 69.70 37.40 -6.62
C VAL A 70 68.76 38.59 -6.58
N LEU A 71 67.92 38.74 -7.61
CA LEU A 71 66.94 39.84 -7.71
C LEU A 71 65.85 39.61 -6.69
N VAL A 72 65.82 40.41 -5.61
CA VAL A 72 64.74 40.35 -4.59
C VAL A 72 63.72 41.41 -4.96
N THR A 73 62.57 40.97 -5.41
CA THR A 73 61.42 41.83 -5.70
C THR A 73 60.40 41.77 -4.57
N TYR A 74 60.03 42.92 -4.01
CA TYR A 74 59.02 43.04 -2.98
C TYR A 74 57.69 43.28 -3.62
N LYS A 75 56.78 42.32 -3.45
CA LYS A 75 55.39 42.48 -3.96
C LYS A 75 54.43 42.63 -2.79
N TRP A 76 54.05 43.86 -2.52
CA TRP A 76 53.01 44.14 -1.54
C TRP A 76 51.65 43.77 -2.11
N GLU A 77 51.09 42.63 -1.73
CA GLU A 77 49.68 42.35 -1.95
C GLU A 77 48.91 42.88 -0.75
N SER A 78 48.23 44.00 -0.91
CA SER A 78 47.37 44.52 0.16
C SER A 78 46.17 43.55 0.37
N LEU A 79 45.81 43.27 1.61
CA LEU A 79 44.61 42.54 1.99
C LEU A 79 43.36 43.10 1.30
N LEU A 80 43.37 44.42 1.02
CA LEU A 80 42.28 45.12 0.32
C LEU A 80 42.15 44.69 -1.13
N SER A 81 43.25 44.43 -1.86
CA SER A 81 43.22 43.99 -3.26
C SER A 81 42.67 42.55 -3.40
N LYS A 82 42.96 41.67 -2.43
CA LYS A 82 42.41 40.31 -2.39
C LYS A 82 40.92 40.33 -2.08
N LEU A 83 40.47 41.17 -1.14
CA LEU A 83 39.05 41.36 -0.84
C LEU A 83 38.29 41.93 -2.03
N ILE A 84 38.83 42.95 -2.71
CA ILE A 84 38.21 43.57 -3.89
C ILE A 84 38.13 42.54 -5.04
N ALA A 85 39.15 41.72 -5.25
CA ALA A 85 39.13 40.67 -6.25
C ALA A 85 38.07 39.60 -5.92
N GLN A 86 37.95 39.13 -4.68
CA GLN A 86 36.95 38.14 -4.27
C GLN A 86 35.52 38.69 -4.41
N VAL A 87 35.29 39.92 -3.97
CA VAL A 87 33.97 40.58 -4.14
C VAL A 87 33.65 40.77 -5.63
N GLY A 88 34.65 41.15 -6.44
CA GLY A 88 34.53 41.27 -7.89
C GLY A 88 34.14 39.95 -8.55
N TYR A 89 34.75 38.83 -8.18
CA TYR A 89 34.36 37.50 -8.69
C TYR A 89 32.92 37.10 -8.29
N ILE A 90 32.51 37.41 -7.06
CA ILE A 90 31.15 37.16 -6.61
C ILE A 90 30.12 38.00 -7.40
N ILE A 91 30.44 39.28 -7.63
CA ILE A 91 29.60 40.16 -8.41
C ILE A 91 29.50 39.70 -9.88
N ILE A 92 30.62 39.34 -10.50
CA ILE A 92 30.65 38.80 -11.86
C ILE A 92 29.88 37.49 -11.95
N PHE A 93 30.03 36.61 -10.96
CA PHE A 93 29.25 35.35 -10.90
C PHE A 93 27.77 35.61 -10.78
N ILE A 94 27.34 36.56 -9.93
CA ILE A 94 25.95 36.96 -9.79
C ILE A 94 25.41 37.56 -11.10
N ILE A 95 26.21 38.39 -11.80
CA ILE A 95 25.83 38.99 -13.09
C ILE A 95 25.72 37.90 -14.16
N ILE A 96 26.66 36.95 -14.24
CA ILE A 96 26.61 35.83 -15.17
C ILE A 96 25.38 34.96 -14.88
N LEU A 97 25.08 34.68 -13.62
CA LEU A 97 23.91 33.95 -13.18
C LEU A 97 22.62 34.71 -13.53
N TYR A 98 22.58 36.02 -13.33
CA TYR A 98 21.46 36.88 -13.69
C TYR A 98 21.25 36.97 -15.21
N VAL A 99 22.33 37.16 -15.98
CA VAL A 99 22.29 37.20 -17.46
C VAL A 99 21.97 35.81 -18.02
N GLY A 100 22.57 34.75 -17.46
CA GLY A 100 22.25 33.37 -17.80
C GLY A 100 20.78 33.02 -17.53
N MET A 101 20.25 33.42 -16.36
CA MET A 101 18.84 33.32 -16.06
C MET A 101 17.97 34.09 -17.07
N ARG A 102 18.38 35.28 -17.50
CA ARG A 102 17.61 36.11 -18.44
C ARG A 102 17.64 35.63 -19.87
N PHE A 103 18.72 34.93 -20.31
CA PHE A 103 18.86 34.38 -21.65
C PHE A 103 18.33 32.96 -21.81
N ILE A 104 18.44 32.13 -20.77
CA ILE A 104 17.97 30.73 -20.78
C ILE A 104 16.48 30.64 -20.42
N MET A 105 15.91 31.69 -19.77
CA MET A 105 14.52 31.70 -19.36
C MET A 105 13.65 32.53 -20.31
N PRO A 106 12.76 31.89 -21.08
CA PRO A 106 11.74 32.60 -21.84
C PRO A 106 10.84 33.41 -20.90
N LYS A 107 10.27 34.54 -21.41
CA LYS A 107 9.36 35.46 -20.71
C LYS A 107 8.13 34.83 -20.04
N GLY A 108 8.27 33.77 -19.26
CA GLY A 108 7.22 33.02 -18.57
C GLY A 108 7.61 32.47 -17.22
N TRP A 109 8.81 32.76 -16.73
CA TRP A 109 9.34 32.11 -15.51
C TRP A 109 8.75 32.61 -14.20
N ASN A 110 8.16 33.80 -14.18
CA ASN A 110 7.34 34.22 -13.03
C ASN A 110 6.09 33.34 -12.87
N ASN A 111 5.68 32.66 -13.95
CA ASN A 111 4.60 31.68 -13.92
C ASN A 111 5.08 30.22 -13.73
N LEU A 112 6.36 29.90 -13.95
CA LEU A 112 6.80 28.50 -13.96
C LEU A 112 7.16 27.94 -12.59
N PHE A 113 7.72 28.77 -11.69
CA PHE A 113 8.06 28.32 -10.33
C PHE A 113 6.87 28.40 -9.37
N TRP A 114 5.93 29.31 -9.59
CA TRP A 114 4.77 29.49 -8.72
C TRP A 114 3.46 28.93 -9.28
N VAL A 115 3.33 28.69 -10.59
CA VAL A 115 2.04 28.41 -11.24
C VAL A 115 1.88 26.95 -11.71
N LYS A 116 2.95 26.19 -11.98
CA LYS A 116 2.81 24.78 -12.36
C LYS A 116 2.79 23.78 -11.18
N VAL A 117 3.15 24.22 -9.98
CA VAL A 117 3.01 23.41 -8.75
C VAL A 117 1.56 23.39 -8.26
N TRP A 118 0.71 24.28 -8.77
CA TRP A 118 -0.66 24.42 -8.30
C TRP A 118 -1.64 24.03 -9.41
N LYS A 119 -1.91 22.74 -9.61
CA LYS A 119 -3.20 22.36 -10.20
C LYS A 119 -4.27 22.98 -9.32
N GLU A 120 -5.04 23.91 -9.87
CA GLU A 120 -6.27 24.37 -9.21
C GLU A 120 -7.09 23.13 -8.90
N ASN A 121 -7.40 22.89 -7.64
CA ASN A 121 -8.40 21.91 -7.26
C ASN A 121 -9.68 22.35 -7.95
N LYS A 122 -10.05 21.66 -9.03
CA LYS A 122 -11.21 22.02 -9.83
C LYS A 122 -12.44 21.97 -8.93
N LYS A 123 -13.13 23.08 -8.80
CA LYS A 123 -14.53 23.09 -8.36
C LYS A 123 -15.26 22.09 -9.26
N SER A 124 -15.57 20.94 -8.73
CA SER A 124 -16.37 19.92 -9.41
C SER A 124 -17.79 20.06 -8.88
N GLU A 125 -18.72 20.37 -9.77
CA GLU A 125 -20.13 20.17 -9.45
C GLU A 125 -20.37 18.65 -9.53
N SER A 126 -20.55 18.00 -8.39
CA SER A 126 -20.85 16.58 -8.37
C SER A 126 -22.28 16.40 -8.85
N LYS A 127 -22.46 15.67 -9.95
CA LYS A 127 -23.79 15.23 -10.42
C LYS A 127 -24.23 13.94 -9.74
N THR A 128 -23.37 13.30 -8.96
CA THR A 128 -23.64 12.04 -8.28
C THR A 128 -24.50 12.30 -7.04
N THR A 129 -25.59 11.56 -6.90
CA THR A 129 -26.52 11.64 -5.76
C THR A 129 -26.59 10.30 -5.03
N PHE A 130 -27.32 10.22 -3.92
CA PHE A 130 -27.54 8.96 -3.21
C PHE A 130 -28.28 7.90 -4.03
N SER A 131 -29.01 8.30 -5.08
CA SER A 131 -29.67 7.35 -6.02
C SER A 131 -28.67 6.60 -6.91
N ASP A 132 -27.46 7.13 -7.07
CA ASP A 132 -26.39 6.51 -7.83
C ASP A 132 -25.54 5.53 -7.00
N ILE A 133 -25.88 5.39 -5.72
CA ILE A 133 -25.21 4.45 -4.80
C ILE A 133 -26.19 3.32 -4.46
N ALA A 134 -25.84 2.11 -4.84
CA ALA A 134 -26.58 0.92 -4.46
C ALA A 134 -26.14 0.43 -3.07
N GLY A 135 -27.10 0.05 -2.22
CA GLY A 135 -26.84 -0.39 -0.85
C GLY A 135 -26.41 0.76 0.08
N MET A 136 -25.79 0.41 1.20
CA MET A 136 -25.26 1.33 2.23
C MET A 136 -26.34 2.23 2.87
N ASP A 137 -27.54 1.70 3.07
CA ASP A 137 -28.66 2.51 3.52
C ASP A 137 -28.46 3.10 4.93
N GLU A 138 -27.79 2.36 5.83
CA GLU A 138 -27.43 2.86 7.16
C GLU A 138 -26.44 4.04 7.07
N VAL A 139 -25.39 3.89 6.26
CA VAL A 139 -24.37 4.94 6.05
C VAL A 139 -24.99 6.17 5.37
N LYS A 140 -25.88 5.98 4.39
CA LYS A 140 -26.61 7.08 3.75
C LYS A 140 -27.46 7.83 4.77
N ASN A 141 -28.17 7.13 5.65
CA ASN A 141 -29.01 7.75 6.68
C ASN A 141 -28.18 8.61 7.63
N GLU A 142 -26.98 8.16 8.03
CA GLU A 142 -26.07 8.97 8.82
C GLU A 142 -25.60 10.25 8.09
N LEU A 143 -25.39 10.16 6.78
CA LEU A 143 -24.92 11.27 5.96
C LEU A 143 -26.05 12.23 5.53
N ILE A 144 -27.32 11.79 5.54
CA ILE A 144 -28.49 12.64 5.25
C ILE A 144 -28.58 13.81 6.23
N GLU A 145 -28.23 13.63 7.50
CA GLU A 145 -28.21 14.71 8.48
C GLU A 145 -27.23 15.83 8.07
N ILE A 146 -26.10 15.47 7.47
CA ILE A 146 -25.10 16.39 6.95
C ILE A 146 -25.66 17.17 5.75
N VAL A 147 -26.36 16.46 4.86
CA VAL A 147 -27.05 17.06 3.71
C VAL A 147 -28.13 18.04 4.16
N ASP A 148 -28.99 17.66 5.14
CA ASP A 148 -30.04 18.57 5.67
C ASP A 148 -29.43 19.83 6.28
N TYR A 149 -28.32 19.70 7.03
CA TYR A 149 -27.62 20.86 7.54
C TYR A 149 -27.10 21.81 6.43
N LEU A 150 -26.47 21.26 5.39
CA LEU A 150 -25.96 22.07 4.27
C LEU A 150 -27.07 22.77 3.49
N LYS A 151 -28.23 22.08 3.32
CA LYS A 151 -29.43 22.65 2.68
C LYS A 151 -30.08 23.71 3.57
N ASN A 152 -30.24 23.43 4.86
CA ASN A 152 -31.04 24.21 5.80
C ASN A 152 -30.27 24.71 7.05
N PRO A 153 -29.14 25.43 6.93
CA PRO A 153 -28.28 25.79 8.08
C PRO A 153 -29.02 26.62 9.14
N LYS A 154 -29.90 27.52 8.71
CA LYS A 154 -30.68 28.41 9.63
C LYS A 154 -31.59 27.64 10.61
N LYS A 155 -32.03 26.42 10.28
CA LYS A 155 -32.83 25.55 11.16
C LYS A 155 -32.03 25.12 12.39
N TYR A 156 -30.77 24.79 12.18
CA TYR A 156 -29.86 24.31 13.22
C TYR A 156 -29.31 25.46 14.07
N GLU A 157 -28.99 26.59 13.44
CA GLU A 157 -28.53 27.79 14.12
C GLU A 157 -29.57 28.30 15.15
N LYS A 158 -30.86 28.30 14.79
CA LYS A 158 -31.96 28.73 15.69
C LYS A 158 -32.07 27.87 16.95
N LEU A 159 -31.70 26.59 16.85
CA LEU A 159 -31.75 25.62 17.95
C LEU A 159 -30.42 25.57 18.74
N GLY A 160 -29.40 26.35 18.34
CA GLY A 160 -28.09 26.32 18.96
C GLY A 160 -27.32 25.01 18.78
N VAL A 161 -27.74 24.16 17.82
CA VAL A 161 -27.12 22.89 17.53
C VAL A 161 -25.81 23.10 16.77
N ARG A 162 -24.76 22.46 17.21
CA ARG A 162 -23.46 22.41 16.50
C ARG A 162 -23.44 21.19 15.59
N PRO A 163 -23.54 21.35 14.27
CA PRO A 163 -23.45 20.21 13.35
C PRO A 163 -22.04 19.67 13.29
N PRO A 164 -21.88 18.37 13.03
CA PRO A 164 -20.56 17.78 12.80
C PRO A 164 -19.96 18.37 11.53
N LYS A 165 -18.83 19.07 11.66
CA LYS A 165 -18.12 19.67 10.52
C LYS A 165 -17.02 18.75 9.99
N TRP A 166 -16.63 17.76 10.76
CA TRP A 166 -15.53 16.87 10.49
C TRP A 166 -16.00 15.42 10.55
N VAL A 167 -16.03 14.78 9.41
CA VAL A 167 -16.52 13.40 9.24
C VAL A 167 -15.39 12.52 8.75
N LEU A 168 -15.16 11.41 9.42
CA LEU A 168 -14.20 10.40 9.01
C LEU A 168 -14.94 9.18 8.46
N LEU A 169 -14.80 8.90 7.17
CA LEU A 169 -15.23 7.66 6.55
C LEU A 169 -14.09 6.64 6.67
N TYR A 170 -14.36 5.49 7.26
CA TYR A 170 -13.32 4.46 7.39
C TYR A 170 -13.89 3.08 7.03
N GLY A 171 -13.04 2.18 6.53
CA GLY A 171 -13.44 0.84 6.11
C GLY A 171 -12.55 0.29 5.00
N ALA A 172 -12.91 -0.88 4.48
CA ALA A 172 -12.12 -1.58 3.47
C ALA A 172 -11.91 -0.75 2.20
N PRO A 173 -10.77 -0.91 1.48
CA PRO A 173 -10.57 -0.31 0.17
C PRO A 173 -11.65 -0.81 -0.80
N GLY A 174 -12.07 0.04 -1.74
CA GLY A 174 -13.15 -0.34 -2.69
C GLY A 174 -14.56 -0.30 -2.12
N GLY A 175 -14.76 0.06 -0.82
CA GLY A 175 -16.08 0.17 -0.18
C GLY A 175 -16.91 1.38 -0.61
N GLY A 176 -16.44 2.25 -1.53
CA GLY A 176 -17.25 3.38 -2.04
C GLY A 176 -17.14 4.68 -1.24
N LYS A 177 -16.15 4.84 -0.33
CA LYS A 177 -15.97 6.05 0.50
C LYS A 177 -15.91 7.34 -0.32
N THR A 178 -15.13 7.36 -1.38
CA THR A 178 -15.00 8.51 -2.30
C THR A 178 -16.31 8.80 -3.04
N LEU A 179 -17.05 7.74 -3.43
CA LEU A 179 -18.34 7.87 -4.10
C LEU A 179 -19.40 8.47 -3.15
N LEU A 180 -19.42 8.00 -1.88
CA LEU A 180 -20.29 8.55 -0.83
C LEU A 180 -20.05 10.04 -0.61
N ALA A 181 -18.78 10.48 -0.48
CA ALA A 181 -18.45 11.89 -0.29
C ALA A 181 -18.91 12.76 -1.48
N ARG A 182 -18.78 12.25 -2.72
CA ARG A 182 -19.31 12.93 -3.92
C ARG A 182 -20.83 12.99 -3.91
N ALA A 183 -21.50 11.94 -3.47
CA ALA A 183 -22.96 11.89 -3.43
C ALA A 183 -23.52 12.86 -2.38
N VAL A 184 -22.87 12.99 -1.21
CA VAL A 184 -23.23 14.01 -0.21
C VAL A 184 -23.16 15.41 -0.81
N ALA A 185 -22.13 15.71 -1.58
CA ALA A 185 -21.98 17.02 -2.22
C ALA A 185 -23.03 17.27 -3.31
N GLY A 186 -23.30 16.27 -4.16
CA GLY A 186 -24.32 16.36 -5.19
C GLY A 186 -25.72 16.44 -4.63
N GLU A 187 -26.03 15.66 -3.58
CA GLU A 187 -27.32 15.71 -2.89
C GLU A 187 -27.54 17.05 -2.18
N ALA A 188 -26.49 17.65 -1.61
CA ALA A 188 -26.55 18.95 -0.97
C ALA A 188 -26.47 20.15 -1.94
N ASP A 189 -26.15 19.91 -3.21
CA ASP A 189 -25.91 20.91 -4.25
C ASP A 189 -24.86 21.98 -3.84
N VAL A 190 -23.70 21.50 -3.37
CA VAL A 190 -22.59 22.34 -2.91
C VAL A 190 -21.31 22.06 -3.68
N ALA A 191 -20.36 23.01 -3.62
CA ALA A 191 -19.05 22.85 -4.23
C ALA A 191 -18.29 21.68 -3.61
N PHE A 192 -17.64 20.85 -4.44
CA PHE A 192 -16.86 19.69 -4.01
C PHE A 192 -15.38 19.88 -4.34
N PHE A 193 -14.54 19.89 -3.32
CA PHE A 193 -13.08 19.97 -3.44
C PHE A 193 -12.49 18.63 -2.99
N SER A 194 -11.85 17.91 -3.90
CA SER A 194 -11.25 16.60 -3.60
C SER A 194 -9.74 16.64 -3.74
N THR A 195 -9.05 16.05 -2.79
CA THR A 195 -7.59 15.89 -2.78
C THR A 195 -7.22 14.58 -2.10
N ALA A 196 -6.09 13.99 -2.47
CA ALA A 196 -5.53 12.87 -1.73
C ALA A 196 -4.56 13.37 -0.65
N GLY A 197 -4.49 12.66 0.48
CA GLY A 197 -3.53 12.97 1.55
C GLY A 197 -2.09 13.00 1.05
N SER A 198 -1.75 12.10 0.13
CA SER A 198 -0.43 12.04 -0.52
C SER A 198 -0.08 13.30 -1.33
N GLU A 199 -1.06 14.06 -1.83
CA GLU A 199 -0.82 15.31 -2.57
C GLU A 199 -0.26 16.44 -1.69
N PHE A 200 -0.38 16.32 -0.38
CA PHE A 200 0.21 17.26 0.58
C PHE A 200 1.64 16.90 0.98
N MET A 201 2.13 15.71 0.59
CA MET A 201 3.51 15.29 0.85
C MET A 201 4.42 15.83 -0.25
N GLU A 202 5.27 16.78 0.11
CA GLU A 202 6.21 17.42 -0.82
C GLU A 202 7.66 17.25 -0.33
N MET A 203 8.62 17.38 -1.22
CA MET A 203 10.04 17.31 -0.85
C MET A 203 10.56 18.57 -0.13
N LEU A 204 9.86 19.70 -0.30
CA LEU A 204 10.24 20.99 0.30
C LEU A 204 9.36 21.30 1.51
N VAL A 205 10.00 21.48 2.65
CA VAL A 205 9.34 21.79 3.93
C VAL A 205 8.45 23.02 3.83
N GLY A 206 7.20 22.88 4.25
CA GLY A 206 6.21 23.97 4.30
C GLY A 206 5.30 24.08 3.07
N LEU A 207 5.58 23.39 1.95
CA LEU A 207 4.69 23.42 0.80
C LEU A 207 3.38 22.67 1.05
N GLY A 208 3.42 21.54 1.75
CA GLY A 208 2.23 20.80 2.15
C GLY A 208 1.28 21.66 2.99
N ALA A 209 1.79 22.34 4.01
CA ALA A 209 1.03 23.26 4.84
C ALA A 209 0.43 24.43 4.03
N ALA A 210 1.16 24.94 3.04
CA ALA A 210 0.65 25.99 2.15
C ALA A 210 -0.49 25.50 1.25
N LYS A 211 -0.41 24.24 0.76
CA LYS A 211 -1.49 23.60 0.01
C LYS A 211 -2.76 23.45 0.84
N VAL A 212 -2.63 23.00 2.09
CA VAL A 212 -3.75 22.90 3.03
C VAL A 212 -4.43 24.25 3.16
N ARG A 213 -3.69 25.32 3.51
CA ARG A 213 -4.28 26.67 3.64
C ARG A 213 -5.05 27.10 2.40
N LYS A 214 -4.44 26.92 1.21
CA LYS A 214 -5.08 27.31 -0.06
C LYS A 214 -6.36 26.53 -0.32
N LEU A 215 -6.40 25.22 -0.04
CA LEU A 215 -7.60 24.40 -0.18
C LEU A 215 -8.75 24.95 0.69
N PHE A 216 -8.45 25.25 1.95
CA PHE A 216 -9.44 25.81 2.88
C PHE A 216 -9.87 27.23 2.48
N GLU A 217 -8.98 28.07 1.97
CA GLU A 217 -9.31 29.41 1.44
C GLU A 217 -10.24 29.32 0.22
N GLN A 218 -9.97 28.39 -0.71
CA GLN A 218 -10.83 28.14 -1.88
C GLN A 218 -12.24 27.70 -1.45
N ALA A 219 -12.33 26.81 -0.48
CA ALA A 219 -13.62 26.38 0.05
C ALA A 219 -14.37 27.53 0.77
N LYS A 220 -13.67 28.35 1.57
CA LYS A 220 -14.24 29.57 2.23
C LYS A 220 -14.77 30.54 1.18
N THR A 221 -14.07 30.73 0.08
CA THR A 221 -14.50 31.61 -1.03
C THR A 221 -15.76 31.07 -1.74
N ALA A 222 -15.94 29.78 -1.81
CA ALA A 222 -17.14 29.17 -2.39
C ALA A 222 -18.39 29.28 -1.51
N GLY A 223 -18.24 29.61 -0.23
CA GLY A 223 -19.31 29.82 0.75
C GLY A 223 -19.91 28.52 1.30
N LYS A 224 -20.53 27.68 0.47
CA LYS A 224 -20.97 26.33 0.83
C LYS A 224 -20.14 25.30 0.09
N ALA A 225 -19.45 24.42 0.82
CA ALA A 225 -18.54 23.47 0.21
C ALA A 225 -18.35 22.21 1.04
N ILE A 226 -17.99 21.12 0.36
CA ILE A 226 -17.42 19.93 0.97
C ILE A 226 -15.96 19.82 0.55
N ILE A 227 -15.07 19.70 1.52
CA ILE A 227 -13.66 19.33 1.31
C ILE A 227 -13.55 17.84 1.56
N PHE A 228 -13.09 17.09 0.57
CA PHE A 228 -12.84 15.66 0.70
C PHE A 228 -11.34 15.38 0.66
N ILE A 229 -10.85 14.70 1.69
CA ILE A 229 -9.44 14.30 1.80
C ILE A 229 -9.40 12.77 1.80
N ASP A 230 -9.01 12.20 0.69
CA ASP A 230 -8.83 10.74 0.59
C ASP A 230 -7.47 10.33 1.17
N GLU A 231 -7.38 9.10 1.67
CA GLU A 231 -6.14 8.56 2.24
C GLU A 231 -5.50 9.49 3.29
N ILE A 232 -6.29 9.99 4.23
CA ILE A 232 -5.82 10.92 5.28
C ILE A 232 -4.68 10.31 6.11
N ASP A 233 -4.58 8.99 6.19
CA ASP A 233 -3.51 8.27 6.87
C ASP A 233 -2.13 8.51 6.24
N ALA A 234 -2.03 8.97 4.99
CA ALA A 234 -0.75 9.38 4.38
C ALA A 234 -0.07 10.51 5.17
N ILE A 235 -0.86 11.45 5.73
CA ILE A 235 -0.36 12.61 6.49
C ILE A 235 -0.67 12.52 7.99
N GLY A 236 -1.67 11.73 8.37
CA GLY A 236 -2.21 11.64 9.73
C GLY A 236 -1.62 10.52 10.58
N LYS A 237 -0.50 9.89 10.22
CA LYS A 237 0.10 8.80 10.99
C LYS A 237 0.57 9.23 12.37
N ARG A 238 0.48 8.29 13.33
CA ARG A 238 1.08 8.44 14.68
C ARG A 238 2.56 8.73 14.58
N ARG A 239 3.06 9.53 15.50
CA ARG A 239 4.48 9.91 15.60
C ARG A 239 5.31 8.67 15.91
N GLY A 240 6.19 8.28 14.99
CA GLY A 240 7.14 7.17 15.20
C GLY A 240 8.45 7.67 15.79
N SER A 241 9.18 6.78 16.50
CA SER A 241 10.44 7.06 17.19
C SER A 241 11.66 7.29 16.30
N TRP A 242 11.54 7.25 14.96
CA TRP A 242 12.68 7.36 14.04
C TRP A 242 12.62 8.67 13.25
N TYR A 243 13.59 9.54 13.51
CA TYR A 243 13.78 10.82 12.84
C TYR A 243 14.35 10.63 11.42
N THR A 244 13.48 10.72 10.41
CA THR A 244 13.88 10.90 9.00
C THR A 244 13.36 12.24 8.48
N TRP A 245 14.08 12.87 7.55
CA TRP A 245 13.76 14.21 7.01
C TRP A 245 12.31 14.34 6.47
N GLY A 246 11.70 13.27 6.00
CA GLY A 246 10.29 13.24 5.56
C GLY A 246 9.26 13.41 6.67
N HIS A 247 9.59 13.13 7.93
CA HIS A 247 8.67 13.26 9.05
C HIS A 247 8.38 14.71 9.46
N GLN A 248 9.34 15.62 9.29
CA GLN A 248 9.14 17.04 9.65
C GLN A 248 8.10 17.73 8.77
N GLU A 249 8.08 17.42 7.46
CA GLU A 249 7.08 17.99 6.56
C GLU A 249 5.68 17.43 6.84
N GLN A 250 5.60 16.11 7.04
CA GLN A 250 4.36 15.44 7.41
C GLN A 250 3.76 16.02 8.70
N GLU A 251 4.61 16.22 9.72
CA GLU A 251 4.20 16.81 11.00
C GLU A 251 3.75 18.27 10.84
N GLN A 252 4.45 19.05 10.02
CA GLN A 252 4.07 20.45 9.76
C GLN A 252 2.74 20.53 9.00
N THR A 253 2.52 19.64 8.05
CA THR A 253 1.27 19.55 7.28
C THR A 253 0.11 19.11 8.19
N LEU A 254 0.33 18.10 9.04
CA LEU A 254 -0.64 17.65 10.03
C LEU A 254 -1.01 18.79 11.00
N ASN A 255 -0.01 19.50 11.54
CA ASN A 255 -0.24 20.61 12.43
C ASN A 255 -1.02 21.75 11.74
N GLN A 256 -0.82 21.99 10.44
CA GLN A 256 -1.61 22.95 9.68
C GLN A 256 -3.07 22.50 9.55
N ILE A 257 -3.32 21.21 9.27
CA ILE A 257 -4.68 20.65 9.24
C ILE A 257 -5.35 20.84 10.61
N LEU A 258 -4.65 20.49 11.70
CA LEU A 258 -5.17 20.70 13.06
C LEU A 258 -5.47 22.17 13.35
N THR A 259 -4.64 23.10 12.87
CA THR A 259 -4.86 24.54 13.00
C THR A 259 -6.10 25.00 12.22
N GLU A 260 -6.29 24.51 10.99
CA GLU A 260 -7.51 24.79 10.23
C GLU A 260 -8.74 24.19 10.91
N MET A 261 -8.62 23.00 11.53
CA MET A 261 -9.70 22.38 12.28
C MET A 261 -10.12 23.22 13.48
N ASP A 262 -9.16 23.67 14.26
CA ASP A 262 -9.40 24.44 15.49
C ASP A 262 -9.82 25.89 15.17
N GLY A 263 -9.38 26.44 14.04
CA GLY A 263 -9.71 27.80 13.55
C GLY A 263 -11.01 27.88 12.74
N PHE A 264 -11.79 26.82 12.65
CA PHE A 264 -13.01 26.80 11.84
C PHE A 264 -14.16 27.49 12.57
N ASP A 265 -14.51 28.70 12.09
CA ASP A 265 -15.65 29.49 12.63
C ASP A 265 -16.95 28.69 12.54
N GLN A 266 -17.77 28.75 13.58
CA GLN A 266 -19.06 28.06 13.66
C GLN A 266 -20.05 28.53 12.57
N SER A 267 -19.83 29.72 11.99
CA SER A 267 -20.66 30.32 10.95
C SER A 267 -20.35 29.80 9.51
N THR A 268 -19.27 29.04 9.31
CA THR A 268 -18.93 28.57 7.96
C THR A 268 -19.74 27.34 7.58
N ASN A 269 -20.39 27.37 6.39
CA ASN A 269 -21.17 26.27 5.83
C ASN A 269 -20.25 25.30 5.03
N ILE A 270 -19.11 24.94 5.61
CA ILE A 270 -18.14 24.01 5.01
C ILE A 270 -18.07 22.76 5.88
N ILE A 271 -18.07 21.61 5.24
CA ILE A 271 -17.89 20.31 5.90
C ILE A 271 -16.65 19.64 5.30
N VAL A 272 -15.85 19.04 6.16
CA VAL A 272 -14.68 18.27 5.77
C VAL A 272 -14.98 16.79 5.98
N ILE A 273 -14.86 16.02 4.91
CA ILE A 273 -14.99 14.57 4.94
C ILE A 273 -13.61 14.00 4.64
N ALA A 274 -13.05 13.23 5.54
CA ALA A 274 -11.83 12.48 5.28
C ALA A 274 -12.13 11.00 5.11
N ALA A 275 -11.32 10.30 4.32
CA ALA A 275 -11.41 8.85 4.16
C ALA A 275 -10.08 8.17 4.51
N THR A 276 -10.17 7.00 5.14
CA THR A 276 -9.01 6.14 5.40
C THR A 276 -9.38 4.67 5.36
N ASN A 277 -8.42 3.84 4.98
CA ASN A 277 -8.54 2.38 5.09
C ASN A 277 -7.94 1.87 6.42
N ARG A 278 -7.21 2.71 7.16
CA ARG A 278 -6.45 2.34 8.35
C ARG A 278 -6.67 3.32 9.50
N PRO A 279 -7.85 3.32 10.13
CA PRO A 279 -8.18 4.26 11.21
C PRO A 279 -7.27 4.09 12.45
N ASP A 280 -6.71 2.88 12.66
CA ASP A 280 -5.78 2.52 13.72
C ASP A 280 -4.44 3.27 13.66
N THR A 281 -4.02 3.68 12.45
CA THR A 281 -2.74 4.37 12.23
C THR A 281 -2.82 5.88 12.44
N LEU A 282 -4.03 6.45 12.56
CA LEU A 282 -4.23 7.88 12.68
C LEU A 282 -3.75 8.42 14.03
N ASP A 283 -3.19 9.66 14.00
CA ASP A 283 -2.82 10.38 15.22
C ASP A 283 -4.08 10.63 16.07
N PRO A 284 -4.06 10.26 17.37
CA PRO A 284 -5.17 10.49 18.27
C PRO A 284 -5.63 11.95 18.35
N ALA A 285 -4.75 12.91 18.03
CA ALA A 285 -5.10 14.32 17.97
C ALA A 285 -6.17 14.64 16.91
N LEU A 286 -6.19 13.93 15.79
CA LEU A 286 -7.22 14.07 14.75
C LEU A 286 -8.59 13.55 15.22
N LEU A 287 -8.61 12.60 16.13
CA LEU A 287 -9.83 11.90 16.58
C LEU A 287 -10.43 12.50 17.86
N ARG A 288 -9.91 13.65 18.35
CA ARG A 288 -10.44 14.34 19.52
C ARG A 288 -11.75 15.07 19.20
N ALA A 289 -12.56 15.31 20.25
CA ALA A 289 -13.78 16.09 20.14
C ALA A 289 -13.49 17.48 19.53
N GLY A 290 -14.37 17.93 18.62
CA GLY A 290 -14.19 19.17 17.86
C GLY A 290 -13.34 19.03 16.59
N ARG A 291 -12.81 17.83 16.31
CA ARG A 291 -12.13 17.44 15.09
C ARG A 291 -12.91 16.31 14.42
N PHE A 292 -12.31 15.22 13.96
CA PHE A 292 -13.07 14.09 13.42
C PHE A 292 -13.88 13.41 14.53
N ASP A 293 -14.94 14.08 14.95
CA ASP A 293 -15.84 13.63 15.99
C ASP A 293 -16.93 12.68 15.47
N ARG A 294 -17.28 12.77 14.20
CA ARG A 294 -18.19 11.80 13.56
C ARG A 294 -17.39 10.79 12.74
N LYS A 295 -17.47 9.54 13.16
CA LYS A 295 -16.79 8.42 12.50
C LYS A 295 -17.84 7.49 11.90
N VAL A 296 -17.83 7.32 10.58
CA VAL A 296 -18.78 6.50 9.84
C VAL A 296 -18.06 5.30 9.26
N LEU A 297 -18.46 4.11 9.69
CA LEU A 297 -17.92 2.86 9.18
C LEU A 297 -18.57 2.51 7.85
N VAL A 298 -17.77 2.38 6.80
CA VAL A 298 -18.18 1.84 5.51
C VAL A 298 -17.76 0.37 5.48
N SER A 299 -18.65 -0.50 5.95
CA SER A 299 -18.43 -1.95 5.99
C SER A 299 -18.50 -2.59 4.60
N ALA A 300 -18.08 -3.85 4.50
CA ALA A 300 -18.43 -4.67 3.34
C ALA A 300 -19.96 -4.81 3.25
N PRO A 301 -20.53 -4.85 2.03
CA PRO A 301 -21.98 -4.92 1.84
C PRO A 301 -22.57 -6.23 2.36
N THR A 302 -23.75 -6.14 2.98
CA THR A 302 -24.57 -7.27 3.39
C THR A 302 -25.12 -8.04 2.17
N TYR A 303 -25.71 -9.19 2.39
CA TYR A 303 -26.32 -9.99 1.31
C TYR A 303 -27.34 -9.18 0.49
N GLU A 304 -28.23 -8.47 1.16
CA GLU A 304 -29.25 -7.64 0.50
C GLU A 304 -28.63 -6.47 -0.27
N GLU A 305 -27.60 -5.84 0.30
CA GLU A 305 -26.88 -4.76 -0.37
C GLU A 305 -26.10 -5.26 -1.58
N ARG A 306 -25.53 -6.47 -1.54
CA ARG A 306 -24.90 -7.09 -2.72
C ARG A 306 -25.89 -7.32 -3.85
N ILE A 307 -27.13 -7.76 -3.54
CA ILE A 307 -28.19 -7.87 -4.53
C ILE A 307 -28.50 -6.51 -5.18
N GLN A 308 -28.59 -5.45 -4.37
CA GLN A 308 -28.81 -4.08 -4.89
C GLN A 308 -27.66 -3.63 -5.79
N ILE A 309 -26.40 -3.90 -5.40
CA ILE A 309 -25.19 -3.55 -6.18
C ILE A 309 -25.18 -4.32 -7.51
N PHE A 310 -25.46 -5.63 -7.52
CA PHE A 310 -25.58 -6.40 -8.76
C PHE A 310 -26.68 -5.84 -9.65
N ASN A 311 -27.87 -5.56 -9.13
CA ASN A 311 -28.97 -4.97 -9.88
C ASN A 311 -28.58 -3.62 -10.51
N TYR A 312 -27.83 -2.78 -9.79
CA TYR A 312 -27.35 -1.50 -10.29
C TYR A 312 -26.42 -1.66 -11.50
N TYR A 313 -25.39 -2.52 -11.40
CA TYR A 313 -24.44 -2.72 -12.50
C TYR A 313 -25.00 -3.55 -13.66
N LEU A 314 -26.05 -4.33 -13.43
CA LEU A 314 -26.71 -5.16 -14.45
C LEU A 314 -27.88 -4.46 -15.15
N LYS A 315 -28.33 -3.29 -14.69
CA LYS A 315 -29.51 -2.56 -15.17
C LYS A 315 -29.60 -2.43 -16.69
N ASN A 316 -28.46 -2.26 -17.38
CA ASN A 316 -28.39 -2.05 -18.83
C ASN A 316 -27.83 -3.27 -19.59
N LYS A 317 -27.81 -4.46 -18.97
CA LYS A 317 -27.24 -5.68 -19.57
C LYS A 317 -28.34 -6.74 -19.76
N LYS A 318 -28.19 -7.54 -20.81
CA LYS A 318 -29.12 -8.65 -21.08
C LYS A 318 -28.64 -9.90 -20.37
N LEU A 319 -29.46 -10.45 -19.49
CA LEU A 319 -29.21 -11.66 -18.71
C LEU A 319 -29.96 -12.84 -19.30
N ASP A 320 -29.35 -14.02 -19.23
CA ASP A 320 -30.04 -15.29 -19.41
C ASP A 320 -31.01 -15.53 -18.23
N GLN A 321 -32.14 -16.17 -18.50
CA GLN A 321 -33.17 -16.51 -17.48
C GLN A 321 -32.63 -17.42 -16.34
N LYS A 322 -31.53 -18.11 -16.57
CA LYS A 322 -30.89 -19.00 -15.60
C LYS A 322 -29.97 -18.27 -14.61
N VAL A 323 -29.70 -16.99 -14.83
CA VAL A 323 -28.83 -16.21 -13.94
C VAL A 323 -29.66 -15.71 -12.75
N SER A 324 -29.38 -16.25 -11.56
CA SER A 324 -29.96 -15.75 -10.31
C SER A 324 -29.01 -14.76 -9.66
N ILE A 325 -29.49 -13.52 -9.43
CA ILE A 325 -28.73 -12.47 -8.74
C ILE A 325 -28.52 -12.84 -7.28
N GLU A 326 -29.50 -13.52 -6.66
CA GLU A 326 -29.41 -14.03 -5.30
C GLU A 326 -28.26 -15.03 -5.15
N SER A 327 -28.11 -15.94 -6.13
CA SER A 327 -26.99 -16.89 -6.15
C SER A 327 -25.65 -16.17 -6.28
N LEU A 328 -25.55 -15.18 -7.18
CA LEU A 328 -24.33 -14.37 -7.32
C LEU A 328 -24.00 -13.60 -6.03
N ALA A 329 -25.01 -13.02 -5.38
CA ALA A 329 -24.82 -12.30 -4.12
C ALA A 329 -24.35 -13.21 -2.97
N ARG A 330 -24.83 -14.45 -2.88
CA ARG A 330 -24.32 -15.44 -1.91
C ARG A 330 -22.84 -15.75 -2.16
N ARG A 331 -22.49 -16.03 -3.41
CA ARG A 331 -21.12 -16.41 -3.84
C ARG A 331 -20.10 -15.27 -3.74
N THR A 332 -20.55 -14.06 -3.46
CA THR A 332 -19.70 -12.86 -3.30
C THR A 332 -19.66 -12.35 -1.86
N SER A 333 -19.89 -13.23 -0.88
CA SER A 333 -19.74 -12.89 0.54
C SER A 333 -18.34 -12.35 0.84
N GLY A 334 -18.26 -11.27 1.61
CA GLY A 334 -17.01 -10.60 1.97
C GLY A 334 -16.39 -9.69 0.89
N LEU A 335 -16.93 -9.67 -0.34
CA LEU A 335 -16.46 -8.78 -1.40
C LEU A 335 -17.05 -7.38 -1.24
N VAL A 336 -16.27 -6.37 -1.66
CA VAL A 336 -16.70 -4.97 -1.65
C VAL A 336 -17.36 -4.55 -2.98
N GLY A 337 -17.99 -3.38 -3.01
CA GLY A 337 -18.69 -2.89 -4.19
C GLY A 337 -17.81 -2.81 -5.45
N ALA A 338 -16.55 -2.46 -5.33
CA ALA A 338 -15.59 -2.42 -6.43
C ALA A 338 -15.29 -3.82 -7.01
N ASP A 339 -15.28 -4.86 -6.18
CA ASP A 339 -15.07 -6.24 -6.63
C ASP A 339 -16.29 -6.72 -7.44
N ILE A 340 -17.50 -6.40 -6.97
CA ILE A 340 -18.76 -6.74 -7.66
C ILE A 340 -18.83 -6.03 -9.02
N GLU A 341 -18.48 -4.75 -9.07
CA GLU A 341 -18.36 -4.00 -10.32
C GLU A 341 -17.40 -4.69 -11.29
N ASN A 342 -16.23 -5.07 -10.79
CA ASN A 342 -15.20 -5.76 -11.58
C ASN A 342 -15.70 -7.13 -12.09
N ILE A 343 -16.40 -7.91 -11.28
CA ILE A 343 -17.01 -9.18 -11.69
C ILE A 343 -18.00 -8.97 -12.84
N VAL A 344 -18.90 -8.00 -12.70
CA VAL A 344 -19.89 -7.70 -13.76
C VAL A 344 -19.19 -7.20 -15.04
N ASN A 345 -18.13 -6.41 -14.89
CA ASN A 345 -17.35 -5.92 -16.02
C ASN A 345 -16.60 -7.06 -16.73
N GLU A 346 -15.94 -7.95 -15.99
CA GLU A 346 -15.22 -9.10 -16.54
C GLU A 346 -16.16 -10.10 -17.24
N ALA A 347 -17.33 -10.38 -16.65
CA ALA A 347 -18.36 -11.19 -17.31
C ALA A 347 -18.81 -10.57 -18.64
N THR A 348 -19.00 -9.24 -18.65
CA THR A 348 -19.39 -8.51 -19.86
C THR A 348 -18.29 -8.52 -20.92
N LEU A 349 -17.02 -8.38 -20.50
CA LEU A 349 -15.87 -8.46 -21.40
C LEU A 349 -15.76 -9.84 -22.05
N GLN A 350 -16.04 -10.92 -21.30
CA GLN A 350 -16.04 -12.27 -21.85
C GLN A 350 -17.11 -12.44 -22.93
N VAL A 351 -18.33 -11.96 -22.68
CA VAL A 351 -19.43 -12.00 -23.67
C VAL A 351 -19.08 -11.20 -24.93
N ALA A 352 -18.46 -10.02 -24.76
CA ALA A 352 -18.03 -9.20 -25.90
C ALA A 352 -16.93 -9.86 -26.71
N LYS A 353 -15.98 -10.56 -26.06
CA LYS A 353 -14.91 -11.29 -26.70
C LYS A 353 -15.40 -12.48 -27.54
N ASP A 354 -16.51 -13.10 -27.08
CA ASP A 354 -17.15 -14.22 -27.77
C ASP A 354 -18.20 -13.77 -28.78
N ASP A 355 -18.29 -12.46 -29.09
CA ASP A 355 -19.28 -11.85 -30.00
C ASP A 355 -20.73 -12.18 -29.62
N ARG A 356 -21.01 -12.38 -28.35
CA ARG A 356 -22.35 -12.64 -27.77
C ARG A 356 -22.96 -11.36 -27.21
N SER A 357 -24.26 -11.37 -26.89
CA SER A 357 -24.98 -10.21 -26.35
C SER A 357 -25.71 -10.50 -25.05
N ILE A 358 -25.68 -11.73 -24.55
CA ILE A 358 -26.41 -12.21 -23.38
C ILE A 358 -25.42 -12.78 -22.40
N LEU A 359 -25.48 -12.31 -21.15
CA LEU A 359 -24.66 -12.80 -20.03
C LEU A 359 -25.27 -14.10 -19.50
N THR A 360 -24.47 -15.15 -19.41
CA THR A 360 -24.84 -16.46 -18.89
C THR A 360 -24.20 -16.70 -17.52
N ILE A 361 -24.66 -17.73 -16.81
CA ILE A 361 -24.07 -18.11 -15.51
C ILE A 361 -22.59 -18.47 -15.64
N GLN A 362 -22.18 -19.09 -16.77
CA GLN A 362 -20.78 -19.44 -17.04
C GLN A 362 -19.88 -18.20 -17.17
N ASP A 363 -20.40 -17.10 -17.71
CA ASP A 363 -19.64 -15.86 -17.81
C ASP A 363 -19.37 -15.26 -16.44
N PHE A 364 -20.36 -15.33 -15.53
CA PHE A 364 -20.18 -14.91 -14.14
C PHE A 364 -19.25 -15.85 -13.37
N GLU A 365 -19.34 -17.15 -13.58
CA GLU A 365 -18.42 -18.11 -12.99
C GLU A 365 -16.98 -17.83 -13.39
N TYR A 366 -16.74 -17.61 -14.68
CA TYR A 366 -15.42 -17.21 -15.18
C TYR A 366 -14.94 -15.90 -14.55
N ALA A 367 -15.80 -14.90 -14.46
CA ALA A 367 -15.48 -13.61 -13.87
C ALA A 367 -15.18 -13.70 -12.37
N LEU A 368 -15.99 -14.43 -11.61
CA LEU A 368 -15.78 -14.70 -10.19
C LEU A 368 -14.42 -15.36 -9.95
N GLU A 369 -14.15 -16.43 -10.71
CA GLU A 369 -12.86 -17.13 -10.63
C GLU A 369 -11.68 -16.22 -10.96
N LYS A 370 -11.83 -15.37 -11.98
CA LYS A 370 -10.76 -14.45 -12.41
C LYS A 370 -10.48 -13.34 -11.40
N VAL A 371 -11.52 -12.81 -10.76
CA VAL A 371 -11.39 -11.70 -9.78
C VAL A 371 -10.90 -12.23 -8.43
N ILE A 372 -11.41 -13.36 -7.97
CA ILE A 372 -11.06 -13.92 -6.66
C ILE A 372 -9.76 -14.72 -6.72
N MET A 373 -9.55 -15.54 -7.76
CA MET A 373 -8.48 -16.55 -7.84
C MET A 373 -7.35 -16.22 -8.83
N TRP A 374 -7.38 -15.08 -9.53
CA TRP A 374 -6.45 -14.74 -10.58
C TRP A 374 -6.61 -15.59 -11.87
N PRO A 375 -6.14 -15.09 -13.03
CA PRO A 375 -6.33 -15.78 -14.30
C PRO A 375 -5.61 -17.14 -14.35
N GLU A 376 -6.24 -18.07 -15.06
CA GLU A 376 -5.72 -19.41 -15.31
C GLU A 376 -4.37 -19.38 -16.03
N LYS A 377 -3.38 -20.14 -15.55
CA LYS A 377 -2.11 -20.33 -16.24
C LYS A 377 -2.27 -21.38 -17.33
N LYS A 378 -2.22 -20.97 -18.59
CA LYS A 378 -2.35 -21.84 -19.77
C LYS A 378 -1.20 -22.88 -19.94
N VAL A 379 -0.15 -22.81 -19.13
CA VAL A 379 1.02 -23.71 -19.28
C VAL A 379 0.78 -24.98 -18.46
N LYS A 380 0.49 -26.08 -19.15
CA LYS A 380 0.32 -27.43 -18.56
C LYS A 380 1.67 -28.07 -18.27
N THR A 381 2.35 -27.68 -17.19
CA THR A 381 3.65 -28.27 -16.77
C THR A 381 3.56 -29.13 -15.51
N THR A 382 2.37 -29.48 -15.05
CA THR A 382 2.20 -30.29 -13.83
C THR A 382 2.41 -31.78 -14.16
N LYS A 383 3.33 -32.44 -13.45
CA LYS A 383 3.53 -33.89 -13.57
C LYS A 383 2.27 -34.63 -13.08
N GLU A 384 1.92 -35.75 -13.70
CA GLU A 384 0.71 -36.54 -13.33
C GLU A 384 0.68 -36.92 -11.84
N LYS A 385 1.86 -37.25 -11.27
CA LYS A 385 1.98 -37.58 -9.84
C LYS A 385 1.56 -36.36 -8.96
N GLU A 386 1.99 -35.19 -9.32
CA GLU A 386 1.65 -33.93 -8.61
C GLU A 386 0.16 -33.60 -8.76
N LYS A 387 -0.41 -33.79 -9.96
CA LYS A 387 -1.83 -33.58 -10.22
C LYS A 387 -2.70 -34.53 -9.38
N LYS A 388 -2.28 -35.76 -9.23
CA LYS A 388 -2.97 -36.75 -8.41
C LYS A 388 -2.92 -36.40 -6.92
N LEU A 389 -1.75 -36.01 -6.42
CA LEU A 389 -1.61 -35.58 -5.01
C LEU A 389 -2.51 -34.42 -4.66
N VAL A 390 -2.57 -33.42 -5.54
CA VAL A 390 -3.46 -32.28 -5.43
C VAL A 390 -4.93 -32.67 -5.43
N ALA A 391 -5.34 -33.58 -6.33
CA ALA A 391 -6.72 -34.01 -6.38
C ALA A 391 -7.19 -34.66 -5.06
N TYR A 392 -6.32 -35.42 -4.41
CA TYR A 392 -6.64 -35.95 -3.07
C TYR A 392 -6.65 -34.87 -1.99
N HIS A 393 -5.77 -33.87 -2.08
CA HIS A 393 -5.72 -32.75 -1.17
C HIS A 393 -7.02 -31.94 -1.23
N GLU A 394 -7.46 -31.53 -2.42
CA GLU A 394 -8.67 -30.72 -2.61
C GLU A 394 -9.95 -31.51 -2.28
N LEU A 395 -10.04 -32.78 -2.71
CA LEU A 395 -11.16 -33.65 -2.33
C LEU A 395 -11.21 -33.86 -0.82
N GLY A 396 -10.06 -33.90 -0.19
CA GLY A 396 -10.00 -33.95 1.24
C GLY A 396 -10.74 -32.79 1.89
N HIS A 397 -10.43 -31.57 1.54
CA HIS A 397 -11.13 -30.37 2.04
C HIS A 397 -12.64 -30.44 1.79
N ALA A 398 -13.05 -30.84 0.59
CA ALA A 398 -14.46 -30.90 0.22
C ALA A 398 -15.25 -31.96 1.01
N VAL A 399 -14.73 -33.17 1.11
CA VAL A 399 -15.42 -34.28 1.83
C VAL A 399 -15.59 -33.95 3.31
N THR A 400 -14.57 -33.35 3.94
CA THR A 400 -14.70 -32.95 5.34
C THR A 400 -15.68 -31.82 5.52
N GLY A 401 -15.58 -30.79 4.67
CA GLY A 401 -16.53 -29.69 4.71
C GLY A 401 -17.99 -30.17 4.60
N HIS A 402 -18.23 -31.22 3.83
CA HIS A 402 -19.58 -31.80 3.69
C HIS A 402 -20.03 -32.62 4.90
N LEU A 403 -19.10 -33.32 5.56
CA LEU A 403 -19.41 -34.23 6.67
C LEU A 403 -19.45 -33.55 8.05
N LEU A 404 -18.97 -32.32 8.16
CA LEU A 404 -18.95 -31.56 9.40
C LEU A 404 -20.14 -30.60 9.46
N GLU A 405 -20.88 -30.64 10.57
CA GLU A 405 -22.15 -29.90 10.75
C GLU A 405 -21.99 -28.38 10.65
N ASN A 406 -20.86 -27.85 11.11
CA ASN A 406 -20.62 -26.40 11.13
C ASN A 406 -19.70 -25.93 9.99
N ALA A 407 -19.31 -26.78 9.06
CA ALA A 407 -18.50 -26.38 7.93
C ALA A 407 -19.33 -25.65 6.86
N ASP A 408 -18.65 -24.82 6.05
CA ASP A 408 -19.32 -24.13 4.95
C ASP A 408 -19.50 -25.06 3.76
N PRO A 409 -20.63 -24.98 3.03
CA PRO A 409 -20.89 -25.86 1.89
C PRO A 409 -19.88 -25.66 0.75
N VAL A 410 -19.55 -26.76 0.08
CA VAL A 410 -18.61 -26.79 -1.04
C VAL A 410 -19.32 -26.34 -2.31
N GLU A 411 -18.82 -25.29 -2.95
CA GLU A 411 -19.32 -24.77 -4.21
C GLU A 411 -18.65 -25.38 -5.43
N LYS A 412 -17.33 -25.54 -5.37
CA LYS A 412 -16.54 -26.07 -6.49
C LYS A 412 -15.21 -26.63 -6.01
N ILE A 413 -14.81 -27.72 -6.63
CA ILE A 413 -13.48 -28.33 -6.44
C ILE A 413 -12.72 -28.23 -7.77
N SER A 414 -11.52 -27.67 -7.79
CA SER A 414 -10.73 -27.52 -9.02
C SER A 414 -9.26 -27.82 -8.79
N ILE A 415 -8.69 -28.61 -9.69
CA ILE A 415 -7.25 -28.95 -9.73
C ILE A 415 -6.51 -28.19 -10.82
N VAL A 416 -7.13 -27.16 -11.40
CA VAL A 416 -6.53 -26.28 -12.40
C VAL A 416 -5.74 -25.18 -11.70
N ARG A 417 -4.47 -25.00 -12.09
CA ARG A 417 -3.59 -23.95 -11.52
C ARG A 417 -4.04 -22.55 -11.87
N ARG A 418 -4.17 -21.67 -10.86
CA ARG A 418 -4.55 -20.27 -11.04
C ARG A 418 -3.62 -19.35 -10.24
N GLY A 419 -2.99 -18.39 -10.92
CA GLY A 419 -2.16 -17.36 -10.29
C GLY A 419 -1.04 -17.89 -9.38
N GLN A 420 -1.04 -17.44 -8.13
CA GLN A 420 -0.16 -17.92 -7.05
C GLN A 420 -0.80 -19.06 -6.25
N ALA A 421 -2.14 -19.15 -6.23
CA ALA A 421 -2.84 -20.28 -5.66
C ALA A 421 -2.69 -21.47 -6.60
N LEU A 422 -2.13 -22.55 -6.09
CA LEU A 422 -1.86 -23.72 -6.92
C LEU A 422 -3.16 -24.45 -7.26
N TRP A 423 -4.13 -24.51 -6.34
CA TRP A 423 -5.41 -25.22 -6.45
C TRP A 423 -6.40 -24.68 -5.42
N VAL A 424 -7.71 -24.93 -5.55
CA VAL A 424 -8.71 -24.36 -4.63
C VAL A 424 -9.95 -25.23 -4.53
N THR A 425 -10.32 -25.59 -3.31
CA THR A 425 -11.68 -25.97 -2.92
C THR A 425 -12.40 -24.72 -2.46
N TRP A 426 -13.44 -24.33 -3.18
CA TRP A 426 -14.22 -23.14 -2.86
C TRP A 426 -15.41 -23.48 -1.99
N THR A 427 -15.45 -22.85 -0.81
CA THR A 427 -16.57 -22.93 0.11
C THR A 427 -17.20 -21.55 0.24
N THR A 428 -18.53 -21.47 0.31
CA THR A 428 -19.26 -20.21 0.47
C THR A 428 -20.13 -20.32 1.70
N PRO A 429 -20.04 -19.41 2.68
CA PRO A 429 -20.96 -19.42 3.82
C PRO A 429 -22.40 -19.21 3.36
N GLU A 430 -23.35 -19.96 3.92
CA GLU A 430 -24.78 -19.83 3.60
C GLU A 430 -25.34 -18.46 3.98
N GLU A 431 -24.82 -17.87 5.06
CA GLU A 431 -25.19 -16.56 5.59
C GLU A 431 -23.97 -15.77 6.01
N ASP A 432 -24.07 -14.44 5.94
CA ASP A 432 -23.05 -13.53 6.48
C ASP A 432 -23.09 -13.55 8.03
N LYS A 433 -22.37 -14.50 8.65
CA LYS A 433 -22.32 -14.65 10.12
C LYS A 433 -21.29 -13.73 10.74
N ASN A 434 -21.74 -12.88 11.66
CA ASN A 434 -20.87 -12.01 12.45
C ASN A 434 -20.30 -12.69 13.72
N LEU A 435 -20.90 -13.81 14.14
CA LEU A 435 -20.49 -14.54 15.34
C LEU A 435 -20.15 -15.99 14.99
N TYR A 436 -18.97 -16.41 15.42
CA TYR A 436 -18.47 -17.77 15.24
C TYR A 436 -18.43 -18.50 16.59
N SER A 437 -19.00 -19.71 16.63
CA SER A 437 -18.95 -20.57 17.81
C SER A 437 -17.59 -21.29 17.91
N LYS A 438 -17.24 -21.74 19.12
CA LYS A 438 -16.08 -22.63 19.32
C LYS A 438 -16.17 -23.89 18.45
N ALA A 439 -17.38 -24.47 18.30
CA ALA A 439 -17.61 -25.65 17.45
C ALA A 439 -17.26 -25.37 15.98
N LYS A 440 -17.64 -24.20 15.44
CA LYS A 440 -17.30 -23.77 14.08
C LYS A 440 -15.79 -23.71 13.87
N PHE A 441 -15.06 -23.10 14.80
CA PHE A 441 -13.59 -23.04 14.71
C PHE A 441 -12.95 -24.43 14.78
N LEU A 442 -13.45 -25.32 15.65
CA LEU A 442 -12.93 -26.69 15.73
C LEU A 442 -13.15 -27.48 14.43
N ASP A 443 -14.30 -27.31 13.78
CA ASP A 443 -14.59 -27.97 12.50
C ASP A 443 -13.75 -27.32 11.37
N GLU A 444 -13.50 -26.00 11.41
CA GLU A 444 -12.62 -25.32 10.46
C GLU A 444 -11.15 -25.82 10.59
N LEU A 445 -10.68 -26.08 11.83
CA LEU A 445 -9.36 -26.69 12.04
C LEU A 445 -9.25 -28.07 11.40
N VAL A 446 -10.29 -28.91 11.53
CA VAL A 446 -10.33 -30.23 10.89
C VAL A 446 -10.27 -30.08 9.37
N THR A 447 -11.02 -29.14 8.80
CA THR A 447 -11.03 -28.86 7.36
C THR A 447 -9.67 -28.37 6.86
N LEU A 448 -8.97 -27.47 7.59
CA LEU A 448 -7.66 -26.95 7.21
C LEU A 448 -6.55 -28.03 7.25
N LEU A 449 -6.60 -28.93 8.25
CA LEU A 449 -5.57 -29.96 8.42
C LEU A 449 -5.77 -31.18 7.52
N TRP A 450 -6.89 -31.23 6.85
CA TRP A 450 -7.27 -32.38 6.04
C TRP A 450 -6.37 -32.63 4.83
N GLY A 451 -6.01 -31.59 4.07
CA GLY A 451 -5.14 -31.74 2.89
C GLY A 451 -3.87 -32.52 3.23
N ARG A 452 -3.24 -32.16 4.34
CA ARG A 452 -2.08 -32.87 4.88
C ARG A 452 -2.39 -34.30 5.31
N ALA A 453 -3.54 -34.51 5.96
CA ALA A 453 -3.96 -35.85 6.38
C ALA A 453 -4.23 -36.75 5.17
N ALA A 454 -4.79 -36.22 4.08
CA ALA A 454 -5.01 -36.93 2.84
C ALA A 454 -3.67 -37.35 2.19
N GLU A 455 -2.69 -36.46 2.13
CA GLU A 455 -1.35 -36.80 1.63
C GLU A 455 -0.77 -37.99 2.41
N GLU A 456 -0.85 -38.01 3.74
CA GLU A 456 -0.32 -39.08 4.57
C GLU A 456 -1.07 -40.40 4.40
N VAL A 457 -2.41 -40.38 4.33
CA VAL A 457 -3.25 -41.58 4.24
C VAL A 457 -3.14 -42.25 2.88
N PHE A 458 -3.08 -41.48 1.78
CA PHE A 458 -3.09 -42.02 0.42
C PHE A 458 -1.71 -42.26 -0.17
N PHE A 459 -0.69 -41.49 0.25
CA PHE A 459 0.67 -41.59 -0.32
C PHE A 459 1.74 -42.00 0.70
N GLY A 460 1.42 -41.97 2.00
CA GLY A 460 2.36 -42.31 3.07
C GLY A 460 3.15 -41.12 3.58
N LYS A 461 3.83 -41.33 4.74
CA LYS A 461 4.51 -40.24 5.48
C LYS A 461 5.67 -39.60 4.72
N ASP A 462 6.34 -40.36 3.85
CA ASP A 462 7.53 -39.90 3.13
C ASP A 462 7.19 -39.05 1.89
N GLU A 463 5.95 -39.10 1.42
CA GLU A 463 5.48 -38.34 0.24
C GLU A 463 4.74 -37.05 0.59
N ILE A 464 4.80 -36.62 1.82
CA ILE A 464 4.20 -35.40 2.34
C ILE A 464 4.87 -34.17 1.73
N THR A 465 4.06 -33.19 1.29
CA THR A 465 4.55 -32.00 0.59
C THR A 465 4.46 -30.71 1.38
N THR A 466 4.99 -29.64 0.83
CA THR A 466 4.85 -28.27 1.36
C THR A 466 3.51 -27.62 1.02
N GLY A 467 2.60 -28.31 0.32
CA GLY A 467 1.31 -27.78 -0.15
C GLY A 467 0.44 -27.21 0.98
N ALA A 468 0.41 -27.92 2.10
CA ALA A 468 -0.39 -27.52 3.27
C ALA A 468 0.21 -26.39 4.14
N SER A 469 1.28 -25.70 3.71
CA SER A 469 1.94 -24.69 4.55
C SER A 469 1.03 -23.52 4.92
N ASN A 470 0.19 -23.08 4.01
CA ASN A 470 -0.77 -22.00 4.25
C ASN A 470 -1.88 -22.43 5.22
N ASP A 471 -2.33 -23.69 5.10
CA ASP A 471 -3.37 -24.25 5.96
C ASP A 471 -2.88 -24.37 7.40
N PHE A 472 -1.61 -24.76 7.60
CA PHE A 472 -0.99 -24.75 8.92
C PHE A 472 -0.89 -23.35 9.52
N GLN A 473 -0.53 -22.34 8.71
CA GLN A 473 -0.49 -20.96 9.21
C GLN A 473 -1.86 -20.48 9.65
N ARG A 474 -2.89 -20.72 8.84
CA ARG A 474 -4.28 -20.39 9.16
C ARG A 474 -4.77 -21.13 10.39
N ALA A 475 -4.60 -22.44 10.45
CA ALA A 475 -5.00 -23.26 11.58
C ALA A 475 -4.33 -22.79 12.90
N THR A 476 -3.03 -22.53 12.86
CA THR A 476 -2.31 -22.01 14.03
C THR A 476 -2.82 -20.62 14.47
N ALA A 477 -3.11 -19.75 13.51
CA ALA A 477 -3.67 -18.42 13.79
C ALA A 477 -5.08 -18.50 14.42
N ILE A 478 -5.93 -19.41 13.94
CA ILE A 478 -7.26 -19.66 14.51
C ILE A 478 -7.15 -20.10 15.96
N VAL A 479 -6.31 -21.10 16.26
CA VAL A 479 -6.14 -21.59 17.65
C VAL A 479 -5.59 -20.49 18.56
N LYS A 480 -4.60 -19.70 18.08
CA LYS A 480 -4.09 -18.57 18.85
C LYS A 480 -5.19 -17.54 19.16
N ASN A 481 -6.02 -17.20 18.17
CA ASN A 481 -7.13 -16.27 18.38
C ASN A 481 -8.20 -16.84 19.31
N MET A 482 -8.54 -18.12 19.20
CA MET A 482 -9.47 -18.79 20.12
C MET A 482 -9.01 -18.67 21.58
N ILE A 483 -7.72 -18.90 21.84
CA ILE A 483 -7.15 -18.89 23.18
C ILE A 483 -6.91 -17.46 23.67
N LEU A 484 -6.15 -16.66 22.89
CA LEU A 484 -5.63 -15.38 23.36
C LEU A 484 -6.58 -14.19 23.18
N ARG A 485 -7.48 -14.26 22.18
CA ARG A 485 -8.36 -13.14 21.83
C ARG A 485 -9.80 -13.35 22.27
N TYR A 486 -10.33 -14.56 22.05
CA TYR A 486 -11.74 -14.84 22.28
C TYR A 486 -12.04 -15.50 23.62
N GLY A 487 -11.00 -15.91 24.39
CA GLY A 487 -11.18 -16.56 25.69
C GLY A 487 -11.97 -17.87 25.62
N MET A 488 -11.80 -18.66 24.54
CA MET A 488 -12.53 -19.90 24.29
C MET A 488 -11.87 -21.15 24.89
N ASP A 489 -10.74 -21.00 25.59
CA ASP A 489 -10.06 -22.10 26.30
C ASP A 489 -10.23 -21.94 27.81
N GLU A 490 -10.56 -23.04 28.50
CA GLU A 490 -10.86 -23.03 29.93
C GLU A 490 -9.64 -22.70 30.79
N ASP A 491 -8.44 -23.14 30.41
CA ASP A 491 -7.23 -22.92 31.18
C ASP A 491 -6.72 -21.48 31.10
N PHE A 492 -7.07 -20.77 30.01
CA PHE A 492 -6.76 -19.36 29.82
C PHE A 492 -7.86 -18.42 30.33
N GLY A 493 -9.09 -18.93 30.46
CA GLY A 493 -10.24 -18.16 30.90
C GLY A 493 -10.69 -17.06 29.91
N PRO A 494 -11.68 -16.24 30.29
CA PRO A 494 -12.25 -15.19 29.45
C PRO A 494 -11.39 -13.91 29.47
N ILE A 495 -10.13 -14.01 29.11
CA ILE A 495 -9.14 -12.92 29.13
C ILE A 495 -8.62 -12.68 27.72
N ASN A 496 -8.57 -11.42 27.30
CA ASN A 496 -7.88 -11.01 26.07
C ASN A 496 -6.40 -10.68 26.39
N TYR A 497 -5.50 -11.54 25.96
CA TYR A 497 -4.05 -11.37 26.13
C TYR A 497 -3.41 -10.57 24.98
N LEU A 498 -4.10 -10.39 23.85
CA LEU A 498 -3.59 -9.60 22.72
C LEU A 498 -3.91 -8.13 22.95
N LYS A 499 -2.87 -7.29 22.96
CA LYS A 499 -3.04 -5.82 22.97
C LYS A 499 -3.07 -5.32 21.54
N ASP A 500 -4.02 -4.43 21.24
CA ASP A 500 -4.24 -3.86 19.90
C ASP A 500 -3.14 -2.86 19.44
N SER A 501 -2.01 -2.71 20.17
CA SER A 501 -0.95 -1.76 19.82
C SER A 501 0.30 -2.46 19.29
N GLU A 502 0.69 -2.13 18.07
CA GLU A 502 1.96 -2.55 17.41
C GLU A 502 3.23 -2.13 18.20
N GLU A 503 3.13 -1.19 19.14
CA GLU A 503 4.26 -0.67 19.92
C GLU A 503 4.88 -1.69 20.91
N GLN A 504 4.26 -2.84 21.14
CA GLN A 504 4.74 -3.87 22.06
C GLN A 504 5.05 -5.22 21.40
N ALA A 505 5.37 -5.21 20.10
CA ALA A 505 5.74 -6.43 19.35
C ALA A 505 7.00 -7.15 19.87
N PHE A 506 7.76 -6.54 20.78
CA PHE A 506 9.00 -7.10 21.31
C PHE A 506 8.87 -7.74 22.71
N THR A 507 7.70 -7.67 23.36
CA THR A 507 7.49 -8.28 24.67
C THR A 507 6.22 -9.10 24.67
N ASN A 508 6.33 -10.40 24.97
CA ASN A 508 5.16 -11.25 25.16
C ASN A 508 4.29 -10.65 26.29
N PRO A 509 2.98 -10.45 26.05
CA PRO A 509 2.08 -9.88 27.06
C PRO A 509 1.76 -10.85 28.22
N TYR A 510 2.31 -12.06 28.20
CA TYR A 510 2.09 -13.13 29.18
C TYR A 510 3.42 -13.71 29.65
N SER A 511 3.40 -14.38 30.83
CA SER A 511 4.56 -15.00 31.48
C SER A 511 5.10 -16.20 30.65
N GLU A 512 6.36 -16.57 30.86
CA GLU A 512 6.96 -17.76 30.24
C GLU A 512 6.16 -19.04 30.50
N LYS A 513 5.64 -19.19 31.71
CA LYS A 513 4.77 -20.31 32.09
C LYS A 513 3.50 -20.38 31.23
N MET A 514 2.93 -19.22 30.91
CA MET A 514 1.73 -19.12 30.10
C MET A 514 2.08 -19.36 28.62
N ALA A 515 3.27 -18.94 28.16
CA ALA A 515 3.76 -19.25 26.82
C ALA A 515 3.91 -20.77 26.61
N GLU A 516 4.49 -21.46 27.59
CA GLU A 516 4.64 -22.92 27.55
C GLU A 516 3.30 -23.65 27.51
N LEU A 517 2.34 -23.20 28.34
CA LEU A 517 0.97 -23.72 28.31
C LEU A 517 0.28 -23.46 26.98
N LEU A 518 0.47 -22.26 26.39
CA LEU A 518 -0.06 -21.90 25.08
C LEU A 518 0.46 -22.83 23.99
N ASP A 519 1.77 -23.08 23.96
CA ASP A 519 2.40 -23.96 22.97
C ASP A 519 1.85 -25.39 23.09
N GLN A 520 1.67 -25.90 24.30
CA GLN A 520 1.06 -27.22 24.55
C GLN A 520 -0.41 -27.25 24.07
N LYS A 521 -1.19 -26.21 24.34
CA LYS A 521 -2.60 -26.13 23.92
C LYS A 521 -2.73 -26.04 22.42
N ILE A 522 -1.93 -25.20 21.76
CA ILE A 522 -1.91 -25.10 20.29
C ILE A 522 -1.63 -26.49 19.68
N LYS A 523 -0.61 -27.18 20.18
CA LYS A 523 -0.26 -28.52 19.73
C LYS A 523 -1.44 -29.49 19.91
N ASN A 524 -2.05 -29.51 21.09
CA ASN A 524 -3.17 -30.41 21.40
C ASN A 524 -4.39 -30.17 20.50
N TYR A 525 -4.79 -28.89 20.28
CA TYR A 525 -5.90 -28.56 19.38
C TYR A 525 -5.63 -29.04 17.96
N LEU A 526 -4.42 -28.81 17.44
CA LEU A 526 -4.05 -29.21 16.09
C LEU A 526 -3.93 -30.75 15.96
N GLU A 527 -3.36 -31.45 16.94
CA GLU A 527 -3.27 -32.91 16.95
C GLU A 527 -4.65 -33.59 17.03
N ASN A 528 -5.56 -33.04 17.82
CA ASN A 528 -6.93 -33.56 17.91
C ASN A 528 -7.67 -33.36 16.59
N ALA A 529 -7.59 -32.17 15.99
CA ALA A 529 -8.20 -31.88 14.70
C ALA A 529 -7.61 -32.76 13.58
N TYR A 530 -6.29 -32.96 13.58
CA TYR A 530 -5.60 -33.82 12.63
C TYR A 530 -6.02 -35.28 12.76
N THR A 531 -6.16 -35.77 13.99
CA THR A 531 -6.63 -37.14 14.25
C THR A 531 -8.06 -37.34 13.78
N LYS A 532 -8.97 -36.38 14.06
CA LYS A 532 -10.35 -36.37 13.57
C LYS A 532 -10.38 -36.40 12.03
N ALA A 533 -9.57 -35.57 11.39
CA ALA A 533 -9.45 -35.53 9.93
C ALA A 533 -9.02 -36.90 9.36
N LYS A 534 -8.01 -37.54 9.93
CA LYS A 534 -7.57 -38.88 9.51
C LYS A 534 -8.65 -39.96 9.67
N THR A 535 -9.40 -39.93 10.77
CA THR A 535 -10.47 -40.90 11.02
C THR A 535 -11.53 -40.81 9.93
N ILE A 536 -12.03 -39.60 9.65
CA ILE A 536 -13.02 -39.36 8.59
C ILE A 536 -12.49 -39.81 7.21
N LEU A 537 -11.18 -39.57 6.93
CA LEU A 537 -10.54 -39.99 5.69
C LEU A 537 -10.54 -41.52 5.50
N ILE A 538 -10.16 -42.24 6.54
CA ILE A 538 -10.06 -43.68 6.50
C ILE A 538 -11.45 -44.30 6.30
N GLU A 539 -12.46 -43.75 6.99
CA GLU A 539 -13.86 -44.18 6.85
C GLU A 539 -14.43 -43.97 5.45
N ASN A 540 -13.99 -42.93 4.73
CA ASN A 540 -14.49 -42.57 3.39
C ASN A 540 -13.48 -42.85 2.27
N LYS A 541 -12.47 -43.66 2.51
CA LYS A 541 -11.36 -43.91 1.58
C LYS A 541 -11.79 -44.33 0.18
N ASP A 542 -12.67 -45.32 0.08
CA ASP A 542 -13.15 -45.86 -1.19
C ASP A 542 -13.95 -44.86 -2.02
N LEU A 543 -14.73 -44.01 -1.33
CA LEU A 543 -15.48 -42.92 -1.97
C LEU A 543 -14.53 -41.88 -2.56
N ILE A 544 -13.55 -41.42 -1.77
CA ILE A 544 -12.55 -40.44 -2.19
C ILE A 544 -11.73 -40.94 -3.39
N GLU A 545 -11.34 -42.23 -3.41
CA GLU A 545 -10.62 -42.82 -4.54
C GLU A 545 -11.43 -42.81 -5.85
N LYS A 546 -12.75 -43.04 -5.75
CA LYS A 546 -13.65 -42.97 -6.92
C LYS A 546 -13.80 -41.52 -7.40
N MET A 547 -14.05 -40.60 -6.49
CA MET A 547 -14.16 -39.16 -6.80
C MET A 547 -12.88 -38.59 -7.40
N CYS A 548 -11.71 -39.05 -6.90
CA CYS A 548 -10.42 -38.60 -7.41
C CYS A 548 -10.22 -38.97 -8.88
N LYS A 549 -10.63 -40.17 -9.32
CA LYS A 549 -10.58 -40.58 -10.72
C LYS A 549 -11.38 -39.66 -11.62
N ILE A 550 -12.59 -39.31 -11.21
CA ILE A 550 -13.49 -38.41 -11.94
C ILE A 550 -12.91 -36.99 -11.99
N LEU A 551 -12.41 -36.49 -10.85
CA LEU A 551 -11.80 -35.17 -10.77
C LEU A 551 -10.53 -35.04 -11.64
N LEU A 552 -9.71 -36.10 -11.73
CA LEU A 552 -8.53 -36.14 -12.60
C LEU A 552 -8.87 -36.06 -14.10
N GLU A 553 -10.03 -36.62 -14.49
CA GLU A 553 -10.51 -36.58 -15.88
C GLU A 553 -11.21 -35.25 -16.21
N LYS A 554 -12.07 -34.75 -15.33
CA LYS A 554 -12.85 -33.53 -15.55
C LYS A 554 -12.09 -32.25 -15.21
N GLU A 555 -11.04 -32.32 -14.39
CA GLU A 555 -10.25 -31.22 -13.83
C GLU A 555 -11.02 -30.30 -12.85
N TYR A 556 -12.34 -30.40 -12.75
CA TYR A 556 -13.19 -29.73 -11.78
C TYR A 556 -14.47 -30.54 -11.49
N LEU A 557 -15.07 -30.29 -10.33
CA LEU A 557 -16.39 -30.79 -9.92
C LEU A 557 -17.24 -29.62 -9.44
N SER A 558 -18.50 -29.55 -9.89
CA SER A 558 -19.48 -28.60 -9.35
C SER A 558 -20.05 -29.08 -8.01
N SER A 559 -20.70 -28.17 -7.26
CA SER A 559 -21.40 -28.50 -6.01
C SER A 559 -22.40 -29.64 -6.19
N GLU A 560 -23.22 -29.59 -7.26
CA GLU A 560 -24.26 -30.57 -7.55
C GLU A 560 -23.65 -31.95 -7.83
N GLU A 561 -22.61 -32.03 -8.67
CA GLU A 561 -21.92 -33.29 -8.97
C GLU A 561 -21.26 -33.88 -7.71
N PHE A 562 -20.65 -33.02 -6.89
CA PHE A 562 -20.03 -33.42 -5.64
C PHE A 562 -21.05 -34.00 -4.65
N ILE A 563 -22.19 -33.32 -4.43
CA ILE A 563 -23.27 -33.77 -3.54
C ILE A 563 -23.87 -35.09 -4.03
N GLN A 564 -24.12 -35.24 -5.33
CA GLN A 564 -24.59 -36.51 -5.90
C GLN A 564 -23.65 -37.66 -5.61
N MET A 565 -22.34 -37.44 -5.78
CA MET A 565 -21.33 -38.45 -5.47
C MET A 565 -21.27 -38.79 -3.98
N MET A 566 -21.42 -37.80 -3.09
CA MET A 566 -21.48 -38.02 -1.64
C MET A 566 -22.72 -38.85 -1.24
N ASN A 567 -23.84 -38.70 -1.94
CA ASN A 567 -25.06 -39.48 -1.72
C ASN A 567 -25.03 -40.88 -2.35
N GLY A 568 -23.94 -41.26 -3.04
CA GLY A 568 -23.76 -42.60 -3.63
C GLY A 568 -24.15 -42.71 -5.11
N ASP A 569 -24.64 -41.64 -5.74
CA ASP A 569 -24.93 -41.60 -7.17
C ASP A 569 -23.68 -41.33 -8.00
N ILE A 570 -22.87 -42.37 -8.22
CA ILE A 570 -21.60 -42.24 -8.93
C ILE A 570 -21.76 -42.31 -10.47
N THR A 571 -22.95 -42.06 -10.98
CA THR A 571 -23.29 -42.04 -12.41
C THR A 571 -23.07 -40.65 -13.05
N ALA A 572 -22.04 -39.90 -12.64
CA ALA A 572 -21.65 -38.70 -13.39
C ALA A 572 -21.20 -39.13 -14.79
N GLU A 573 -22.00 -38.90 -15.83
CA GLU A 573 -21.65 -39.18 -17.22
C GLU A 573 -20.29 -38.59 -17.56
N LEU A 574 -19.33 -39.47 -17.84
CA LEU A 574 -18.03 -39.07 -18.41
C LEU A 574 -18.30 -38.32 -19.71
N PRO A 575 -17.75 -37.11 -19.90
CA PRO A 575 -17.90 -36.41 -21.16
C PRO A 575 -17.38 -37.28 -22.30
N ASN A 576 -18.27 -37.54 -23.25
CA ASN A 576 -18.05 -38.39 -24.40
C ASN A 576 -16.86 -37.86 -25.22
N THR A 577 -15.65 -38.43 -25.01
CA THR A 577 -14.38 -38.05 -25.67
C THR A 577 -14.35 -38.33 -27.17
N ASN A 578 -15.48 -38.79 -27.78
CA ASN A 578 -15.55 -39.20 -29.18
C ASN A 578 -15.92 -38.08 -30.18
N LYS A 579 -15.83 -36.77 -29.82
CA LYS A 579 -16.14 -35.69 -30.78
C LYS A 579 -14.98 -34.77 -31.18
N LYS A 580 -13.72 -35.09 -30.85
CA LYS A 580 -12.57 -34.24 -31.25
C LYS A 580 -11.59 -34.83 -32.26
N THR A 581 -11.90 -35.98 -32.90
CA THR A 581 -10.98 -36.64 -33.88
C THR A 581 -11.55 -36.65 -35.31
N LYS A 582 -12.38 -35.71 -35.72
CA LYS A 582 -12.89 -35.65 -37.12
C LYS A 582 -12.92 -34.26 -37.75
N LYS A 583 -11.98 -33.36 -37.40
CA LYS A 583 -11.85 -32.05 -38.09
C LYS A 583 -10.42 -31.58 -38.38
N GLU A 584 -9.45 -32.52 -38.46
CA GLU A 584 -8.13 -32.23 -39.00
C GLU A 584 -7.71 -33.29 -40.03
N LYS A 585 -8.46 -33.40 -41.12
CA LYS A 585 -8.04 -34.01 -42.36
C LYS A 585 -8.99 -33.58 -43.48
N THR A 586 -8.88 -32.34 -43.93
CA THR A 586 -9.19 -31.79 -45.26
C THR A 586 -9.04 -30.30 -45.22
N GLU A 587 -7.88 -29.85 -45.56
CA GLU A 587 -7.39 -28.81 -46.46
C GLU A 587 -5.94 -28.49 -46.20
#